data_81c33c5d7a50638140aa917fb43fcc75
#
_entry.id   81c33c5d7a50638140aa917fb43fcc75
#
_cell.length_a   1.000
_cell.length_b   1.000
_cell.length_c   1.000
_cell.angle_alpha   90.00
_cell.angle_beta   90.00
_cell.angle_gamma   90.00
#
_symmetry.space_group_name_H-M   'P 1'
#
loop_
_entity.id
_entity.type
_entity.pdbx_description
1 polymer ?
#
loop_
_entity_poly.entity_id
_entity_poly.type
_entity_poly.pdbx_seq_one_letter_code
_entity_poly.pdbx_strand_id
1 'polypeptide(L)'
;AASDVYKRQDAISGAKDIIAEAISDEADYRSWIRKITMKKGKLISTAKDPEAESVYEMYYEFEEPLSKLAGHRILALNRGEKEKILTVKIEAPEDEILGYLEKQTIHGKNGATEQALKEAVEDSYKRLIGPAIEREIRSDLTEKAEDGAIEVFGKNLHQLLMQPPITGQVVLGWDPAFRTGCKLAVVDPTGKVLGTTVIYPTAPTTPAKIKASKDLLKKI
;
A
#
# COMPACT_ATOMS: atom_id res chain seq x y z
N ALA A 1 -28.49 -35.92 -30.87
CA ALA A 1 -28.72 -36.07 -29.40
C ALA A 1 -27.55 -35.48 -28.56
N ALA A 2 -26.29 -35.96 -28.62
CA ALA A 2 -25.21 -35.39 -27.82
C ALA A 2 -24.82 -33.95 -28.25
N SER A 3 -24.77 -33.69 -29.58
CA SER A 3 -24.45 -32.35 -30.09
C SER A 3 -25.49 -31.28 -29.72
N ASP A 4 -26.74 -31.64 -29.53
CA ASP A 4 -27.81 -30.69 -29.14
C ASP A 4 -27.75 -30.34 -27.65
N VAL A 5 -27.29 -31.28 -26.81
CA VAL A 5 -27.06 -31.04 -25.39
C VAL A 5 -25.88 -30.06 -25.21
N TYR A 6 -24.76 -30.24 -25.93
CA TYR A 6 -23.62 -29.32 -25.91
C TYR A 6 -24.02 -27.93 -26.38
N LYS A 7 -24.73 -27.79 -27.51
CA LYS A 7 -25.23 -26.49 -27.99
C LYS A 7 -26.13 -25.78 -26.99
N ARG A 8 -26.95 -26.52 -26.25
CA ARG A 8 -27.84 -25.98 -25.24
C ARG A 8 -27.06 -25.51 -23.99
N GLN A 9 -26.07 -26.28 -23.58
CA GLN A 9 -25.17 -25.86 -22.45
C GLN A 9 -24.35 -24.63 -22.80
N ASP A 10 -23.78 -24.56 -23.98
CA ASP A 10 -23.04 -23.41 -24.47
C ASP A 10 -23.92 -22.15 -24.54
N ALA A 11 -25.18 -22.29 -25.00
CA ALA A 11 -26.10 -21.17 -25.03
C ALA A 11 -26.49 -20.68 -23.62
N ILE A 12 -26.68 -21.60 -22.66
CA ILE A 12 -26.97 -21.24 -21.27
C ILE A 12 -25.74 -20.54 -20.63
N SER A 13 -24.53 -21.05 -20.87
CA SER A 13 -23.28 -20.42 -20.38
C SER A 13 -23.13 -19.01 -20.95
N GLY A 14 -23.31 -18.84 -22.27
CA GLY A 14 -23.23 -17.52 -22.89
C GLY A 14 -24.30 -16.54 -22.36
N ALA A 15 -25.52 -17.04 -22.09
CA ALA A 15 -26.57 -16.21 -21.49
C ALA A 15 -26.19 -15.78 -20.05
N LYS A 16 -25.59 -16.67 -19.24
CA LYS A 16 -25.10 -16.32 -17.89
C LYS A 16 -24.00 -15.29 -17.94
N ASP A 17 -23.05 -15.40 -18.88
CA ASP A 17 -21.97 -14.43 -19.07
C ASP A 17 -22.51 -13.02 -19.39
N ILE A 18 -23.49 -12.95 -20.31
CA ILE A 18 -24.15 -11.67 -20.66
C ILE A 18 -24.86 -11.07 -19.43
N ILE A 19 -25.57 -11.91 -18.66
CA ILE A 19 -26.23 -11.44 -17.44
C ILE A 19 -25.21 -10.97 -16.39
N ALA A 20 -24.12 -11.71 -16.20
CA ALA A 20 -23.06 -11.35 -15.27
C ALA A 20 -22.42 -10.00 -15.64
N GLU A 21 -22.16 -9.77 -16.93
CA GLU A 21 -21.66 -8.48 -17.43
C GLU A 21 -22.68 -7.36 -17.20
N ALA A 22 -23.94 -7.56 -17.53
CA ALA A 22 -25.00 -6.58 -17.31
C ALA A 22 -25.13 -6.18 -15.82
N ILE A 23 -25.04 -7.15 -14.90
CA ILE A 23 -25.04 -6.88 -13.46
C ILE A 23 -23.79 -6.07 -13.07
N SER A 24 -22.64 -6.40 -13.63
CA SER A 24 -21.36 -5.72 -13.31
C SER A 24 -21.31 -4.28 -13.81
N ASP A 25 -22.02 -3.94 -14.85
CA ASP A 25 -22.07 -2.61 -15.45
C ASP A 25 -23.04 -1.66 -14.73
N GLU A 26 -23.88 -2.20 -13.83
CA GLU A 26 -24.88 -1.41 -13.11
C GLU A 26 -24.20 -0.52 -12.05
N ALA A 27 -24.20 0.79 -12.29
CA ALA A 27 -23.52 1.77 -11.47
C ALA A 27 -24.01 1.82 -10.02
N ASP A 28 -25.32 1.63 -9.81
CA ASP A 28 -25.93 1.66 -8.48
C ASP A 28 -25.47 0.46 -7.64
N TYR A 29 -25.33 -0.71 -8.25
CA TYR A 29 -24.82 -1.90 -7.56
C TYR A 29 -23.37 -1.71 -7.15
N ARG A 30 -22.53 -1.23 -8.06
CA ARG A 30 -21.10 -0.94 -7.77
C ARG A 30 -20.97 0.07 -6.66
N SER A 31 -21.74 1.16 -6.69
CA SER A 31 -21.73 2.20 -5.67
C SER A 31 -22.12 1.66 -4.29
N TRP A 32 -23.17 0.82 -4.23
CA TRP A 32 -23.63 0.21 -2.99
C TRP A 32 -22.58 -0.77 -2.44
N ILE A 33 -22.04 -1.65 -3.29
CA ILE A 33 -21.02 -2.65 -2.92
C ILE A 33 -19.77 -1.96 -2.39
N ARG A 34 -19.32 -0.90 -3.06
CA ARG A 34 -18.17 -0.11 -2.60
C ARG A 34 -18.40 0.49 -1.20
N LYS A 35 -19.59 1.06 -0.96
CA LYS A 35 -19.96 1.63 0.34
C LYS A 35 -19.99 0.58 1.45
N ILE A 36 -20.59 -0.58 1.20
CA ILE A 36 -20.69 -1.63 2.22
C ILE A 36 -19.32 -2.26 2.51
N THR A 37 -18.50 -2.46 1.48
CA THR A 37 -17.13 -2.94 1.62
C THR A 37 -16.27 -1.97 2.45
N MET A 38 -16.33 -0.68 2.18
CA MET A 38 -15.63 0.33 2.98
C MET A 38 -16.09 0.37 4.44
N LYS A 39 -17.37 0.11 4.69
CA LYS A 39 -17.95 0.15 6.04
C LYS A 39 -17.67 -1.10 6.86
N LYS A 40 -17.76 -2.27 6.26
CA LYS A 40 -17.72 -3.58 6.95
C LYS A 40 -16.53 -4.44 6.56
N GLY A 41 -15.86 -4.12 5.47
CA GLY A 41 -14.70 -4.87 4.98
C GLY A 41 -13.48 -4.68 5.86
N LYS A 42 -12.55 -5.62 5.74
CA LYS A 42 -11.29 -5.67 6.45
C LYS A 42 -10.14 -5.82 5.48
N LEU A 43 -9.01 -5.21 5.80
CA LEU A 43 -7.76 -5.50 5.10
C LEU A 43 -7.06 -6.63 5.83
N ILE A 44 -6.70 -7.66 5.06
CA ILE A 44 -5.99 -8.84 5.56
C ILE A 44 -4.63 -8.90 4.90
N SER A 45 -3.60 -9.22 5.68
CA SER A 45 -2.27 -9.50 5.18
C SER A 45 -1.74 -10.79 5.74
N THR A 46 -1.10 -11.58 4.89
CA THR A 46 -0.43 -12.82 5.25
C THR A 46 0.97 -12.87 4.67
N ALA A 47 1.91 -13.48 5.39
CA ALA A 47 3.24 -13.73 4.86
C ALA A 47 3.20 -14.80 3.76
N LYS A 48 4.05 -14.65 2.74
CA LYS A 48 4.28 -15.72 1.75
C LYS A 48 5.15 -16.83 2.31
N ASP A 49 6.09 -16.47 3.17
CA ASP A 49 6.94 -17.37 3.95
C ASP A 49 6.94 -16.90 5.41
N PRO A 50 6.17 -17.56 6.29
CA PRO A 50 6.06 -17.16 7.70
C PRO A 50 7.36 -17.31 8.50
N GLU A 51 8.31 -18.14 8.05
CA GLU A 51 9.58 -18.39 8.74
C GLU A 51 10.68 -17.39 8.33
N ALA A 52 10.44 -16.58 7.30
CA ALA A 52 11.42 -15.60 6.83
C ALA A 52 11.43 -14.36 7.74
N GLU A 53 12.58 -13.99 8.27
CA GLU A 53 12.75 -12.73 9.00
C GLU A 53 12.63 -11.52 8.07
N SER A 54 11.81 -10.54 8.44
CA SER A 54 11.69 -9.28 7.71
C SER A 54 11.21 -8.13 8.59
N VAL A 55 11.31 -6.91 8.08
CA VAL A 55 10.75 -5.71 8.74
C VAL A 55 9.21 -5.68 8.73
N TYR A 56 8.57 -6.66 8.10
CA TYR A 56 7.12 -6.76 7.96
C TYR A 56 6.49 -7.83 8.85
N GLU A 57 7.21 -8.43 9.80
CA GLU A 57 6.71 -9.50 10.67
C GLU A 57 5.40 -9.14 11.37
N MET A 58 5.23 -7.87 11.77
CA MET A 58 3.99 -7.40 12.39
C MET A 58 2.76 -7.45 11.46
N TYR A 59 2.96 -7.71 10.16
CA TYR A 59 1.92 -7.84 9.14
C TYR A 59 1.78 -9.26 8.59
N TYR A 60 2.45 -10.25 9.16
CA TYR A 60 2.40 -11.65 8.69
C TYR A 60 1.04 -12.29 8.92
N GLU A 61 0.37 -11.91 10.02
CA GLU A 61 -1.01 -12.26 10.34
C GLU A 61 -1.73 -10.99 10.77
N PHE A 62 -2.10 -10.17 9.81
CA PHE A 62 -2.68 -8.86 10.09
C PHE A 62 -4.10 -8.75 9.57
N GLU A 63 -4.99 -8.24 10.40
CA GLU A 63 -6.39 -7.97 10.07
C GLU A 63 -6.82 -6.65 10.70
N GLU A 64 -7.38 -5.73 9.93
CA GLU A 64 -7.94 -4.49 10.44
C GLU A 64 -9.12 -4.00 9.59
N PRO A 65 -10.21 -3.48 10.22
CA PRO A 65 -11.31 -2.87 9.48
C PRO A 65 -10.83 -1.70 8.62
N LEU A 66 -11.29 -1.63 7.36
CA LEU A 66 -10.90 -0.57 6.41
C LEU A 66 -11.15 0.84 6.97
N SER A 67 -12.23 1.01 7.76
CA SER A 67 -12.62 2.28 8.36
C SER A 67 -11.65 2.80 9.44
N LYS A 68 -10.80 1.93 9.98
CA LYS A 68 -9.84 2.25 11.06
C LYS A 68 -8.39 2.22 10.60
N LEU A 69 -8.14 1.84 9.36
CA LEU A 69 -6.82 1.58 8.84
C LEU A 69 -6.00 2.88 8.70
N ALA A 70 -4.88 2.94 9.41
CA ALA A 70 -4.00 4.10 9.40
C ALA A 70 -3.13 4.15 8.14
N GLY A 71 -2.88 5.37 7.60
CA GLY A 71 -2.14 5.56 6.35
C GLY A 71 -0.74 4.92 6.34
N HIS A 72 0.02 5.03 7.44
CA HIS A 72 1.35 4.43 7.51
C HIS A 72 1.33 2.90 7.40
N ARG A 73 0.24 2.23 7.85
CA ARG A 73 0.06 0.78 7.69
C ARG A 73 -0.23 0.41 6.24
N ILE A 74 -1.06 1.21 5.54
CA ILE A 74 -1.34 1.03 4.12
C ILE A 74 -0.03 1.08 3.32
N LEU A 75 0.81 2.09 3.56
CA LEU A 75 2.09 2.25 2.86
C LEU A 75 3.06 1.10 3.18
N ALA A 76 3.10 0.64 4.42
CA ALA A 76 3.93 -0.50 4.83
C ALA A 76 3.47 -1.81 4.16
N LEU A 77 2.15 -2.08 4.16
CA LEU A 77 1.55 -3.25 3.52
C LEU A 77 1.79 -3.26 2.01
N ASN A 78 1.58 -2.13 1.33
CA ASN A 78 1.86 -1.99 -0.10
C ASN A 78 3.34 -2.24 -0.43
N ARG A 79 4.26 -1.78 0.42
CA ARG A 79 5.69 -2.04 0.25
C ARG A 79 6.02 -3.52 0.44
N GLY A 80 5.51 -4.16 1.49
CA GLY A 80 5.71 -5.59 1.74
C GLY A 80 5.15 -6.47 0.61
N GLU A 81 4.02 -6.08 0.01
CA GLU A 81 3.44 -6.76 -1.15
C GLU A 81 4.31 -6.56 -2.40
N LYS A 82 4.79 -5.34 -2.66
CA LYS A 82 5.70 -5.03 -3.77
C LYS A 82 7.03 -5.78 -3.67
N GLU A 83 7.53 -5.97 -2.46
CA GLU A 83 8.73 -6.76 -2.17
C GLU A 83 8.46 -8.27 -2.17
N LYS A 84 7.21 -8.70 -2.45
CA LYS A 84 6.76 -10.10 -2.51
C LYS A 84 6.89 -10.87 -1.18
N ILE A 85 6.93 -10.16 -0.06
CA ILE A 85 6.95 -10.73 1.28
C ILE A 85 5.53 -10.99 1.78
N LEU A 86 4.61 -10.05 1.52
CA LEU A 86 3.22 -10.13 1.93
C LEU A 86 2.28 -10.44 0.76
N THR A 87 1.13 -11.01 1.10
CA THR A 87 -0.07 -11.06 0.27
C THR A 87 -1.13 -10.24 0.97
N VAL A 88 -1.67 -9.22 0.30
CA VAL A 88 -2.64 -8.29 0.87
C VAL A 88 -3.96 -8.38 0.11
N LYS A 89 -5.08 -8.50 0.84
CA LYS A 89 -6.43 -8.63 0.27
C LYS A 89 -7.43 -7.84 1.09
N ILE A 90 -8.55 -7.48 0.45
CA ILE A 90 -9.72 -6.96 1.14
C ILE A 90 -10.73 -8.09 1.29
N GLU A 91 -11.09 -8.41 2.52
CA GLU A 91 -12.22 -9.26 2.84
C GLU A 91 -13.49 -8.41 2.91
N ALA A 92 -14.36 -8.58 1.92
CA ALA A 92 -15.64 -7.90 1.85
C ALA A 92 -16.74 -8.75 2.53
N PRO A 93 -17.88 -8.15 2.94
CA PRO A 93 -19.03 -8.90 3.46
C PRO A 93 -19.77 -9.60 2.30
N GLU A 94 -19.20 -10.68 1.79
CA GLU A 94 -19.65 -11.38 0.56
C GLU A 94 -21.10 -11.83 0.63
N ASP A 95 -21.52 -12.45 1.75
CA ASP A 95 -22.91 -12.93 1.91
C ASP A 95 -23.94 -11.80 1.79
N GLU A 96 -23.63 -10.64 2.38
CA GLU A 96 -24.51 -9.46 2.32
C GLU A 96 -24.55 -8.86 0.91
N ILE A 97 -23.42 -8.87 0.21
CA ILE A 97 -23.32 -8.38 -1.17
C ILE A 97 -24.10 -9.29 -2.12
N LEU A 98 -23.89 -10.60 -2.04
CA LEU A 98 -24.61 -11.57 -2.86
C LEU A 98 -26.11 -11.51 -2.60
N GLY A 99 -26.53 -11.47 -1.33
CA GLY A 99 -27.94 -11.32 -0.96
C GLY A 99 -28.57 -10.04 -1.50
N TYR A 100 -27.82 -8.93 -1.52
CA TYR A 100 -28.28 -7.69 -2.14
C TYR A 100 -28.45 -7.83 -3.65
N LEU A 101 -27.45 -8.36 -4.36
CA LEU A 101 -27.49 -8.54 -5.81
C LEU A 101 -28.60 -9.51 -6.23
N GLU A 102 -28.77 -10.63 -5.52
CA GLU A 102 -29.86 -11.58 -5.77
C GLU A 102 -31.23 -10.91 -5.64
N LYS A 103 -31.43 -10.11 -4.60
CA LYS A 103 -32.68 -9.38 -4.36
C LYS A 103 -33.00 -8.38 -5.47
N GLN A 104 -31.96 -7.75 -6.03
CA GLN A 104 -32.12 -6.77 -7.12
C GLN A 104 -32.34 -7.43 -8.48
N THR A 105 -31.83 -8.66 -8.68
CA THR A 105 -31.79 -9.31 -10.00
C THR A 105 -32.88 -10.39 -10.16
N ILE A 106 -33.27 -11.09 -9.08
CA ILE A 106 -34.14 -12.24 -9.12
C ILE A 106 -35.56 -11.84 -8.71
N HIS A 107 -36.45 -11.70 -9.70
CA HIS A 107 -37.86 -11.30 -9.51
C HIS A 107 -38.87 -12.39 -9.74
N GLY A 108 -38.47 -13.62 -10.11
CA GLY A 108 -39.34 -14.72 -10.45
C GLY A 108 -39.22 -15.94 -9.55
N LYS A 109 -40.23 -16.80 -9.51
CA LYS A 109 -40.28 -18.03 -8.71
C LYS A 109 -40.13 -19.32 -9.56
N ASN A 110 -39.38 -19.28 -10.65
CA ASN A 110 -39.12 -20.47 -11.46
C ASN A 110 -37.75 -21.07 -11.04
N GLY A 111 -37.78 -22.23 -10.37
CA GLY A 111 -36.59 -22.80 -9.71
C GLY A 111 -35.36 -23.00 -10.61
N ALA A 112 -35.56 -23.42 -11.88
CA ALA A 112 -34.42 -23.60 -12.81
C ALA A 112 -33.82 -22.26 -13.25
N THR A 113 -34.64 -21.27 -13.49
CA THR A 113 -34.20 -19.91 -13.87
C THR A 113 -33.59 -19.21 -12.67
N GLU A 114 -34.15 -19.37 -11.47
CA GLU A 114 -33.62 -18.82 -10.22
C GLU A 114 -32.20 -19.31 -9.95
N GLN A 115 -31.95 -20.62 -10.09
CA GLN A 115 -30.62 -21.18 -9.89
C GLN A 115 -29.59 -20.63 -10.90
N ALA A 116 -29.98 -20.52 -12.17
CA ALA A 116 -29.14 -19.97 -13.22
C ALA A 116 -28.80 -18.49 -12.97
N LEU A 117 -29.75 -17.71 -12.45
CA LEU A 117 -29.53 -16.31 -12.08
C LEU A 117 -28.64 -16.17 -10.85
N LYS A 118 -28.78 -17.02 -9.83
CA LYS A 118 -27.85 -17.02 -8.66
C LYS A 118 -26.42 -17.29 -9.09
N GLU A 119 -26.21 -18.27 -9.97
CA GLU A 119 -24.88 -18.56 -10.50
C GLU A 119 -24.29 -17.37 -11.30
N ALA A 120 -25.13 -16.69 -12.09
CA ALA A 120 -24.70 -15.49 -12.83
C ALA A 120 -24.36 -14.30 -11.88
N VAL A 121 -25.13 -14.12 -10.80
CA VAL A 121 -24.86 -13.11 -9.75
C VAL A 121 -23.54 -13.40 -9.05
N GLU A 122 -23.33 -14.65 -8.65
CA GLU A 122 -22.09 -15.07 -7.98
C GLU A 122 -20.86 -14.88 -8.89
N ASP A 123 -20.97 -15.27 -10.16
CA ASP A 123 -19.91 -15.07 -11.16
C ASP A 123 -19.65 -13.59 -11.41
N SER A 124 -20.69 -12.77 -11.56
CA SER A 124 -20.57 -11.32 -11.72
C SER A 124 -19.79 -10.69 -10.56
N TYR A 125 -20.12 -11.07 -9.32
CA TYR A 125 -19.42 -10.55 -8.16
C TYR A 125 -17.98 -11.05 -8.09
N LYS A 126 -17.77 -12.37 -8.13
CA LYS A 126 -16.42 -12.96 -7.91
C LYS A 126 -15.43 -12.64 -9.02
N ARG A 127 -15.89 -12.64 -10.26
CA ARG A 127 -15.02 -12.44 -11.42
C ARG A 127 -14.88 -10.98 -11.83
N LEU A 128 -15.93 -10.17 -11.73
CA LEU A 128 -15.96 -8.82 -12.29
C LEU A 128 -15.97 -7.74 -11.21
N ILE A 129 -17.01 -7.70 -10.35
CA ILE A 129 -17.23 -6.59 -9.42
C ILE A 129 -16.23 -6.60 -8.27
N GLY A 130 -16.09 -7.71 -7.57
CA GLY A 130 -15.25 -7.82 -6.37
C GLY A 130 -13.80 -7.39 -6.62
N PRO A 131 -13.10 -7.98 -7.62
CA PRO A 131 -11.72 -7.58 -7.93
C PRO A 131 -11.59 -6.13 -8.39
N ALA A 132 -12.60 -5.56 -9.07
CA ALA A 132 -12.58 -4.17 -9.49
C ALA A 132 -12.73 -3.22 -8.28
N ILE A 133 -13.72 -3.47 -7.41
CA ILE A 133 -13.97 -2.69 -6.20
C ILE A 133 -12.77 -2.77 -5.23
N GLU A 134 -12.16 -3.95 -5.10
CA GLU A 134 -10.94 -4.10 -4.29
C GLU A 134 -9.81 -3.20 -4.79
N ARG A 135 -9.54 -3.20 -6.11
CA ARG A 135 -8.51 -2.33 -6.70
C ARG A 135 -8.83 -0.85 -6.50
N GLU A 136 -10.08 -0.44 -6.70
CA GLU A 136 -10.52 0.94 -6.48
C GLU A 136 -10.31 1.38 -5.04
N ILE A 137 -10.76 0.58 -4.07
CA ILE A 137 -10.62 0.88 -2.65
C ILE A 137 -9.13 0.94 -2.25
N ARG A 138 -8.32 0.00 -2.71
CA ARG A 138 -6.88 -0.01 -2.43
C ARG A 138 -6.18 1.21 -3.02
N SER A 139 -6.56 1.63 -4.23
CA SER A 139 -6.04 2.85 -4.86
C SER A 139 -6.37 4.09 -4.06
N ASP A 140 -7.63 4.26 -3.66
CA ASP A 140 -8.09 5.42 -2.88
C ASP A 140 -7.43 5.48 -1.49
N LEU A 141 -7.28 4.32 -0.84
CA LEU A 141 -6.60 4.24 0.46
C LEU A 141 -5.13 4.58 0.34
N THR A 142 -4.48 4.17 -0.75
CA THR A 142 -3.07 4.47 -1.02
C THR A 142 -2.88 5.96 -1.28
N GLU A 143 -3.68 6.57 -2.14
CA GLU A 143 -3.63 8.01 -2.43
C GLU A 143 -3.79 8.85 -1.17
N LYS A 144 -4.79 8.56 -0.34
CA LYS A 144 -4.98 9.25 0.95
C LYS A 144 -3.81 9.05 1.92
N ALA A 145 -3.21 7.86 1.92
CA ALA A 145 -2.06 7.56 2.78
C ALA A 145 -0.80 8.32 2.32
N GLU A 146 -0.59 8.41 1.00
CA GLU A 146 0.51 9.17 0.41
C GLU A 146 0.36 10.66 0.66
N ASP A 147 -0.81 11.24 0.45
CA ASP A 147 -1.10 12.65 0.73
C ASP A 147 -0.84 12.99 2.20
N GLY A 148 -1.32 12.15 3.13
CA GLY A 148 -1.07 12.31 4.55
C GLY A 148 0.42 12.23 4.91
N ALA A 149 1.16 11.32 4.30
CA ALA A 149 2.60 11.18 4.51
C ALA A 149 3.37 12.40 3.96
N ILE A 150 3.00 12.91 2.80
CA ILE A 150 3.58 14.12 2.19
C ILE A 150 3.34 15.34 3.10
N GLU A 151 2.13 15.50 3.64
CA GLU A 151 1.81 16.59 4.56
C GLU A 151 2.67 16.55 5.82
N VAL A 152 2.81 15.39 6.45
CA VAL A 152 3.66 15.19 7.65
C VAL A 152 5.12 15.48 7.31
N PHE A 153 5.61 14.96 6.19
CA PHE A 153 6.98 15.23 5.73
C PHE A 153 7.21 16.72 5.50
N GLY A 154 6.28 17.40 4.83
CA GLY A 154 6.35 18.86 4.60
C GLY A 154 6.42 19.66 5.88
N LYS A 155 5.59 19.33 6.89
CA LYS A 155 5.65 19.97 8.21
C LYS A 155 6.99 19.75 8.92
N ASN A 156 7.50 18.52 8.90
CA ASN A 156 8.79 18.20 9.52
C ASN A 156 9.94 18.91 8.81
N LEU A 157 9.94 18.94 7.49
CA LEU A 157 10.94 19.66 6.70
C LEU A 157 10.90 21.16 6.97
N HIS A 158 9.69 21.76 7.00
CA HIS A 158 9.52 23.16 7.34
C HIS A 158 10.10 23.48 8.73
N GLN A 159 9.78 22.67 9.75
CA GLN A 159 10.32 22.85 11.10
C GLN A 159 11.84 22.75 11.11
N LEU A 160 12.43 21.82 10.36
CA LEU A 160 13.87 21.65 10.27
C LEU A 160 14.55 22.88 9.61
N LEU A 161 13.98 23.35 8.49
CA LEU A 161 14.53 24.50 7.75
C LEU A 161 14.34 25.83 8.47
N MET A 162 13.30 25.96 9.28
CA MET A 162 12.99 27.18 10.05
C MET A 162 13.62 27.20 11.45
N GLN A 163 14.50 26.25 11.76
CA GLN A 163 15.25 26.31 13.02
C GLN A 163 16.13 27.56 13.06
N PRO A 164 16.17 28.27 14.21
CA PRO A 164 17.05 29.43 14.36
C PRO A 164 18.51 29.02 14.12
N PRO A 165 19.32 29.87 13.45
CA PRO A 165 20.72 29.58 13.25
C PRO A 165 21.46 29.58 14.58
N ILE A 166 22.46 28.71 14.69
CA ILE A 166 23.40 28.74 15.81
C ILE A 166 24.29 29.98 15.63
N THR A 167 24.10 30.97 16.46
CA THR A 167 24.83 32.24 16.37
C THR A 167 25.81 32.42 17.55
N GLY A 168 26.82 33.26 17.37
CA GLY A 168 27.71 33.68 18.43
C GLY A 168 28.79 32.67 18.81
N GLN A 169 28.93 31.57 18.06
CA GLN A 169 29.98 30.58 18.32
C GLN A 169 30.51 29.96 17.01
N VAL A 170 31.69 29.38 17.08
CA VAL A 170 32.24 28.60 15.98
C VAL A 170 31.53 27.24 15.94
N VAL A 171 31.08 26.81 14.79
CA VAL A 171 30.34 25.57 14.59
C VAL A 171 31.04 24.65 13.59
N LEU A 172 31.22 23.39 13.96
CA LEU A 172 31.65 22.33 13.06
C LEU A 172 30.40 21.58 12.51
N GLY A 173 30.08 21.81 11.26
CA GLY A 173 29.08 21.04 10.53
C GLY A 173 29.69 19.70 10.08
N TRP A 174 28.95 18.59 10.29
CA TRP A 174 29.40 17.26 9.95
C TRP A 174 28.26 16.53 9.18
N ASP A 175 28.52 16.21 7.92
CA ASP A 175 27.62 15.38 7.05
C ASP A 175 28.23 13.97 6.92
N PRO A 176 27.70 12.97 7.63
CA PRO A 176 28.24 11.61 7.62
C PRO A 176 27.94 10.86 6.33
N ALA A 177 28.98 10.22 5.75
CA ALA A 177 28.81 9.31 4.62
C ALA A 177 29.90 8.22 4.64
N PHE A 178 29.48 6.95 4.45
CA PHE A 178 30.42 5.82 4.52
C PHE A 178 31.31 5.69 3.27
N ARG A 179 30.74 5.77 2.07
CA ARG A 179 31.48 5.54 0.82
C ARG A 179 32.24 6.77 0.34
N THR A 180 31.62 7.94 0.40
CA THR A 180 32.19 9.20 -0.12
C THR A 180 32.96 9.98 0.93
N GLY A 181 33.02 9.49 2.17
CA GLY A 181 33.60 10.16 3.30
C GLY A 181 32.68 11.21 3.93
N CYS A 182 32.93 11.50 5.20
CA CYS A 182 32.20 12.51 5.94
C CYS A 182 32.72 13.91 5.53
N LYS A 183 31.79 14.76 5.10
CA LYS A 183 32.11 16.17 4.76
C LYS A 183 32.03 17.01 6.01
N LEU A 184 33.05 17.86 6.21
CA LEU A 184 33.14 18.77 7.33
C LEU A 184 33.20 20.22 6.84
N ALA A 185 32.55 21.11 7.57
CA ALA A 185 32.67 22.54 7.37
C ALA A 185 32.78 23.24 8.73
N VAL A 186 33.75 24.12 8.91
CA VAL A 186 33.86 24.99 10.07
C VAL A 186 33.38 26.38 9.68
N VAL A 187 32.46 26.93 10.48
CA VAL A 187 31.93 28.28 10.28
C VAL A 187 32.16 29.14 11.51
N ASP A 188 32.38 30.41 11.28
CA ASP A 188 32.54 31.39 12.36
C ASP A 188 31.18 31.80 12.97
N PRO A 189 31.16 32.61 14.05
CA PRO A 189 29.92 33.07 14.67
C PRO A 189 28.97 33.83 13.76
N THR A 190 29.43 34.32 12.62
CA THR A 190 28.59 35.03 11.61
C THR A 190 28.10 34.14 10.47
N GLY A 191 28.49 32.88 10.46
CA GLY A 191 28.15 31.92 9.41
C GLY A 191 29.14 31.88 8.23
N LYS A 192 30.25 32.61 8.29
CA LYS A 192 31.31 32.57 7.28
C LYS A 192 32.05 31.25 7.35
N VAL A 193 32.22 30.57 6.22
CA VAL A 193 32.97 29.32 6.11
C VAL A 193 34.47 29.60 6.30
N LEU A 194 35.04 29.01 7.34
CA LEU A 194 36.49 29.10 7.64
C LEU A 194 37.28 28.00 6.93
N GLY A 195 36.69 26.84 6.74
CA GLY A 195 37.33 25.73 6.04
C GLY A 195 36.40 24.54 5.82
N THR A 196 36.73 23.72 4.83
CA THR A 196 36.03 22.50 4.53
C THR A 196 37.01 21.35 4.32
N THR A 197 36.61 20.14 4.67
CA THR A 197 37.43 18.94 4.43
C THR A 197 36.57 17.69 4.34
N VAL A 198 37.16 16.58 3.90
CA VAL A 198 36.50 15.26 3.85
C VAL A 198 37.36 14.31 4.69
N ILE A 199 36.73 13.58 5.58
CA ILE A 199 37.36 12.58 6.42
C ILE A 199 36.73 11.21 6.28
N TYR A 200 37.49 10.17 6.64
CA TYR A 200 37.05 8.77 6.59
C TYR A 200 37.28 8.12 7.97
N PRO A 201 36.41 8.43 8.98
CA PRO A 201 36.67 8.04 10.38
C PRO A 201 36.34 6.57 10.66
N THR A 202 35.61 5.88 9.78
CA THR A 202 35.10 4.50 9.97
C THR A 202 35.27 3.66 8.71
N ALA A 203 35.19 2.33 8.85
CA ALA A 203 35.09 1.41 7.71
C ALA A 203 33.84 1.71 6.84
N PRO A 204 33.86 1.40 5.51
CA PRO A 204 34.92 0.67 4.82
C PRO A 204 36.00 1.61 4.27
N THR A 205 37.16 1.66 4.94
CA THR A 205 38.32 2.43 4.48
C THR A 205 39.61 1.86 5.10
N THR A 206 40.77 2.36 4.68
CA THR A 206 42.07 1.87 5.19
C THR A 206 42.38 2.39 6.60
N PRO A 207 43.09 1.62 7.46
CA PRO A 207 43.51 2.08 8.78
C PRO A 207 44.29 3.39 8.74
N ALA A 208 45.08 3.59 7.67
CA ALA A 208 45.85 4.86 7.47
C ALA A 208 44.90 6.06 7.31
N LYS A 209 43.84 5.96 6.52
CA LYS A 209 42.85 7.02 6.34
C LYS A 209 42.06 7.29 7.63
N ILE A 210 41.72 6.24 8.40
CA ILE A 210 41.07 6.40 9.70
C ILE A 210 41.97 7.17 10.66
N LYS A 211 43.23 6.81 10.72
CA LYS A 211 44.23 7.51 11.57
C LYS A 211 44.38 8.99 11.16
N ALA A 212 44.58 9.25 9.86
CA ALA A 212 44.70 10.61 9.33
C ALA A 212 43.43 11.44 9.64
N SER A 213 42.25 10.87 9.53
CA SER A 213 40.98 11.53 9.89
C SER A 213 40.91 11.90 11.35
N LYS A 214 41.32 10.99 12.26
CA LYS A 214 41.38 11.26 13.70
C LYS A 214 42.41 12.35 14.05
N ASP A 215 43.57 12.34 13.38
CA ASP A 215 44.60 13.32 13.62
C ASP A 215 44.19 14.71 13.11
N LEU A 216 43.44 14.80 12.03
CA LEU A 216 42.86 16.03 11.49
C LEU A 216 41.81 16.61 12.45
N LEU A 217 40.86 15.76 12.94
CA LEU A 217 39.83 16.19 13.89
C LEU A 217 40.39 16.76 15.20
N LYS A 218 41.58 16.32 15.62
CA LYS A 218 42.25 16.89 16.81
C LYS A 218 42.86 18.26 16.57
N LYS A 219 43.03 18.67 15.30
CA LYS A 219 43.60 19.95 14.91
C LYS A 219 42.55 21.01 14.58
N ILE A 220 41.32 20.61 14.37
CA ILE A 220 40.15 21.46 14.18
C ILE A 220 39.60 21.88 15.54
#